data_705f0bd4dd308ff6fea8e57e3f7a804f
#
_entry.id   705f0bd4dd308ff6fea8e57e3f7a804f
#
_cell.length_a   1.000
_cell.length_b   1.000
_cell.length_c   1.000
_cell.angle_alpha   90.00
_cell.angle_beta   90.00
_cell.angle_gamma   90.00
#
_symmetry.space_group_name_H-M   'P 1'
#
loop_
_entity.id
_entity.type
_entity.pdbx_description
1 polymer ?
#
loop_
_entity_poly.entity_id
_entity_poly.type
_entity_poly.pdbx_seq_one_letter_code
_entity_poly.pdbx_strand_id
1 'polypeptide(L)'
;MRQWLAKKGITAPHLVMENGSGLSRAERVSTREMAAMLQAAWKSPYAAEFMSSLPLVGMDGTMRKRLKRTAMTGEGHIKTGTLNTVRAIAGFSRDSNGHTWAVAAILNDPKPWGASQVLDQVLLDLYRQPSANAGTAAK
;
A
#
# COMPACT_ATOMS: atom_id res chain seq x y z
N MET A 1 15.76 10.67 3.02
CA MET A 1 15.03 9.37 2.97
C MET A 1 15.94 8.16 3.25
N ARG A 2 17.00 7.89 2.48
CA ARG A 2 17.88 6.72 2.68
C ARG A 2 18.43 6.60 4.11
N GLN A 3 18.93 7.71 4.69
CA GLN A 3 19.42 7.72 6.07
C GLN A 3 18.32 7.38 7.10
N TRP A 4 17.10 7.83 6.86
CA TRP A 4 15.96 7.51 7.73
C TRP A 4 15.62 6.01 7.64
N LEU A 5 15.57 5.46 6.43
CA LEU A 5 15.34 4.02 6.22
C LEU A 5 16.43 3.18 6.91
N ALA A 6 17.71 3.56 6.75
CA ALA A 6 18.82 2.88 7.40
C ALA A 6 18.71 2.91 8.94
N LYS A 7 18.31 4.05 9.53
CA LYS A 7 18.05 4.16 10.98
C LYS A 7 16.91 3.24 11.45
N LYS A 8 16.01 2.86 10.54
CA LYS A 8 14.91 1.89 10.79
C LYS A 8 15.28 0.45 10.45
N GLY A 9 16.55 0.19 10.10
CA GLY A 9 17.02 -1.13 9.70
C GLY A 9 16.50 -1.59 8.33
N ILE A 10 16.04 -0.64 7.49
CA ILE A 10 15.50 -0.94 6.17
C ILE A 10 16.59 -0.72 5.13
N THR A 11 17.01 -1.81 4.49
CA THR A 11 17.88 -1.78 3.30
C THR A 11 17.00 -1.56 2.07
N ALA A 12 17.27 -0.49 1.31
CA ALA A 12 16.51 -0.13 0.11
C ALA A 12 17.43 0.05 -1.11
N PRO A 13 18.01 -1.05 -1.65
CA PRO A 13 18.97 -0.98 -2.75
C PRO A 13 18.35 -0.49 -4.07
N HIS A 14 17.06 -0.77 -4.28
CA HIS A 14 16.34 -0.38 -5.50
C HIS A 14 15.75 1.03 -5.44
N LEU A 15 15.81 1.68 -4.27
CA LEU A 15 15.26 3.02 -4.13
C LEU A 15 16.05 4.04 -4.94
N VAL A 16 15.41 4.67 -5.90
CA VAL A 16 15.88 5.88 -6.57
C VAL A 16 14.90 6.99 -6.24
N MET A 17 15.40 8.08 -5.68
CA MET A 17 14.60 9.24 -5.31
C MET A 17 15.35 10.51 -5.72
N GLU A 18 14.74 11.31 -6.58
CA GLU A 18 15.30 12.59 -7.02
C GLU A 18 14.98 13.71 -6.02
N ASN A 19 13.70 14.02 -5.84
CA ASN A 19 13.29 15.19 -5.07
C ASN A 19 12.06 15.00 -4.19
N GLY A 20 11.41 13.84 -4.23
CA GLY A 20 10.23 13.53 -3.44
C GLY A 20 8.96 14.33 -3.78
N SER A 21 8.95 15.06 -4.90
CA SER A 21 7.76 15.82 -5.34
C SER A 21 6.63 14.91 -5.87
N GLY A 22 6.93 13.66 -6.18
CA GLY A 22 6.01 12.73 -6.83
C GLY A 22 5.82 12.98 -8.33
N LEU A 23 6.59 13.90 -8.93
CA LEU A 23 6.50 14.26 -10.35
C LEU A 23 7.62 13.65 -11.20
N SER A 24 8.66 13.11 -10.57
CA SER A 24 9.76 12.48 -11.28
C SER A 24 9.34 11.14 -11.89
N ARG A 25 9.87 10.87 -13.08
CA ARG A 25 9.72 9.56 -13.77
C ARG A 25 10.94 8.66 -13.60
N ALA A 26 11.99 9.16 -12.97
CA ALA A 26 13.21 8.40 -12.69
C ALA A 26 13.14 7.64 -11.35
N GLU A 27 12.17 7.96 -10.50
CA GLU A 27 12.01 7.31 -9.19
C GLU A 27 11.75 5.81 -9.34
N ARG A 28 12.37 5.03 -8.46
CA ARG A 28 12.26 3.57 -8.41
C ARG A 28 12.15 3.12 -6.96
N VAL A 29 11.32 2.14 -6.72
CA VAL A 29 11.17 1.46 -5.44
C VAL A 29 10.61 0.07 -5.68
N SER A 30 11.06 -0.92 -4.94
CA SER A 30 10.41 -2.23 -4.98
C SER A 30 9.21 -2.26 -4.03
N THR A 31 8.25 -3.15 -4.31
CA THR A 31 7.09 -3.35 -3.43
C THR A 31 7.51 -3.82 -2.04
N ARG A 32 8.58 -4.61 -1.94
CA ARG A 32 9.15 -5.04 -0.66
C ARG A 32 9.68 -3.85 0.17
N GLU A 33 10.42 -2.93 -0.46
CA GLU A 33 10.93 -1.73 0.20
C GLU A 33 9.78 -0.81 0.65
N MET A 34 8.76 -0.67 -0.19
CA MET A 34 7.56 0.10 0.16
C MET A 34 6.82 -0.53 1.35
N ALA A 35 6.61 -1.85 1.35
CA ALA A 35 5.97 -2.56 2.45
C ALA A 35 6.79 -2.44 3.76
N ALA A 36 8.12 -2.55 3.68
CA ALA A 36 8.99 -2.36 4.85
C ALA A 36 8.90 -0.93 5.43
N MET A 37 8.83 0.08 4.57
CA MET A 37 8.61 1.47 4.98
C MET A 37 7.26 1.63 5.67
N LEU A 38 6.18 1.07 5.13
CA LEU A 38 4.85 1.09 5.73
C LEU A 38 4.83 0.40 7.10
N GLN A 39 5.49 -0.75 7.23
CA GLN A 39 5.63 -1.44 8.54
C GLN A 39 6.38 -0.59 9.55
N ALA A 40 7.43 0.13 9.15
CA ALA A 40 8.15 1.04 10.03
C ALA A 40 7.28 2.24 10.45
N ALA A 41 6.46 2.76 9.53
CA ALA A 41 5.50 3.82 9.84
C ALA A 41 4.42 3.33 10.83
N TRP A 42 3.90 2.12 10.64
CA TRP A 42 2.95 1.48 11.57
C TRP A 42 3.50 1.35 12.99
N LYS A 43 4.79 1.04 13.13
CA LYS A 43 5.46 0.89 14.43
C LYS A 43 5.93 2.22 15.03
N SER A 44 5.72 3.34 14.36
CA SER A 44 6.15 4.66 14.83
C SER A 44 5.10 5.27 15.77
N PRO A 45 5.49 6.23 16.64
CA PRO A 45 4.54 6.99 17.43
C PRO A 45 3.57 7.84 16.61
N TYR A 46 3.83 8.02 15.31
CA TYR A 46 3.01 8.79 14.38
C TYR A 46 2.16 7.89 13.45
N ALA A 47 1.93 6.64 13.83
CA ALA A 47 1.19 5.68 12.99
C ALA A 47 -0.22 6.15 12.65
N ALA A 48 -0.93 6.71 13.64
CA ALA A 48 -2.31 7.19 13.46
C ALA A 48 -2.37 8.38 12.48
N GLU A 49 -1.49 9.36 12.63
CA GLU A 49 -1.41 10.53 11.76
C GLU A 49 -1.00 10.13 10.34
N PHE A 50 -0.03 9.23 10.22
CA PHE A 50 0.38 8.72 8.92
C PHE A 50 -0.77 7.99 8.23
N MET A 51 -1.46 7.10 8.92
CA MET A 51 -2.59 6.36 8.40
C MET A 51 -3.73 7.29 7.97
N SER A 52 -4.11 8.26 8.82
CA SER A 52 -5.19 9.22 8.52
C SER A 52 -4.85 10.18 7.37
N SER A 53 -3.57 10.33 7.01
CA SER A 53 -3.16 11.11 5.85
C SER A 53 -3.40 10.40 4.51
N LEU A 54 -3.69 9.09 4.53
CA LEU A 54 -3.94 8.29 3.34
C LEU A 54 -5.45 8.22 3.04
N PRO A 55 -5.84 8.20 1.75
CA PRO A 55 -7.25 8.08 1.35
C PRO A 55 -7.92 6.82 1.91
N LEU A 56 -9.14 6.98 2.42
CA LEU A 56 -9.96 5.89 2.92
C LEU A 56 -10.76 5.23 1.79
N VAL A 57 -10.64 3.93 1.65
CA VAL A 57 -11.26 3.14 0.57
C VAL A 57 -12.77 3.35 0.53
N GLY A 58 -13.30 3.71 -0.66
CA GLY A 58 -14.71 3.92 -0.92
C GLY A 58 -15.30 5.21 -0.31
N MET A 59 -14.49 6.04 0.37
CA MET A 59 -14.98 7.17 1.14
C MET A 59 -14.37 8.51 0.71
N ASP A 60 -13.06 8.62 0.59
CA ASP A 60 -12.43 9.90 0.28
C ASP A 60 -11.28 9.84 -0.74
N GLY A 61 -10.70 10.99 -1.05
CA GLY A 61 -9.55 11.16 -1.91
C GLY A 61 -9.66 10.41 -3.23
N THR A 62 -8.55 9.85 -3.68
CA THR A 62 -8.47 9.08 -4.92
C THR A 62 -9.17 7.71 -4.83
N MET A 63 -9.48 7.25 -3.63
CA MET A 63 -10.19 6.00 -3.40
C MET A 63 -11.72 6.17 -3.25
N ARG A 64 -12.25 7.38 -3.24
CA ARG A 64 -13.67 7.68 -2.99
C ARG A 64 -14.66 6.90 -3.88
N LYS A 65 -14.30 6.65 -5.14
CA LYS A 65 -15.14 5.94 -6.10
C LYS A 65 -14.73 4.48 -6.30
N ARG A 66 -13.60 4.06 -5.70
CA ARG A 66 -13.05 2.72 -5.84
C ARG A 66 -13.51 1.85 -4.68
N LEU A 67 -13.96 0.63 -4.98
CA LEU A 67 -14.47 -0.34 -4.01
C LEU A 67 -15.62 0.20 -3.13
N LYS A 68 -16.32 1.24 -3.61
CA LYS A 68 -17.48 1.79 -2.95
C LYS A 68 -18.63 0.77 -2.95
N ARG A 69 -19.34 0.64 -1.83
CA ARG A 69 -20.42 -0.33 -1.61
C ARG A 69 -19.94 -1.79 -1.70
N THR A 70 -18.71 -2.05 -1.37
CA THR A 70 -18.16 -3.39 -1.16
C THR A 70 -17.81 -3.58 0.30
N ALA A 71 -17.46 -4.81 0.69
CA ALA A 71 -16.96 -5.10 2.05
C ALA A 71 -15.68 -4.34 2.41
N MET A 72 -14.95 -3.83 1.39
CA MET A 72 -13.75 -3.03 1.57
C MET A 72 -14.01 -1.55 1.90
N THR A 73 -15.26 -1.06 1.83
CA THR A 73 -15.57 0.34 2.13
C THR A 73 -15.21 0.65 3.58
N GLY A 74 -14.27 1.59 3.78
CA GLY A 74 -13.76 1.97 5.10
C GLY A 74 -12.68 1.04 5.68
N GLU A 75 -12.33 -0.06 5.00
CA GLU A 75 -11.40 -1.07 5.52
C GLU A 75 -9.95 -0.90 5.06
N GLY A 76 -9.62 0.20 4.42
CA GLY A 76 -8.23 0.46 4.00
C GLY A 76 -7.91 1.94 3.86
N HIS A 77 -6.69 2.30 4.23
CA HIS A 77 -6.06 3.60 4.02
C HIS A 77 -5.02 3.47 2.91
N ILE A 78 -5.40 3.83 1.68
CA ILE A 78 -4.63 3.50 0.47
C ILE A 78 -4.29 4.76 -0.33
N LYS A 79 -2.99 5.00 -0.55
CA LYS A 79 -2.49 5.98 -1.51
C LYS A 79 -2.35 5.33 -2.87
N THR A 80 -2.85 5.99 -3.91
CA THR A 80 -2.72 5.56 -5.30
C THR A 80 -1.55 6.26 -6.00
N GLY A 81 -0.96 5.60 -6.99
CA GLY A 81 0.00 6.18 -7.93
C GLY A 81 -0.46 5.95 -9.36
N THR A 82 -0.32 6.99 -10.20
CA THR A 82 -0.72 6.93 -11.60
C THR A 82 0.29 7.68 -12.47
N LEU A 83 0.92 6.96 -13.38
CA LEU A 83 1.70 7.47 -14.50
C LEU A 83 1.16 6.87 -15.80
N ASN A 84 1.65 7.30 -16.95
CA ASN A 84 1.17 6.78 -18.24
C ASN A 84 1.24 5.25 -18.35
N THR A 85 2.33 4.67 -17.82
CA THR A 85 2.63 3.23 -17.90
C THR A 85 2.63 2.55 -16.53
N VAL A 86 2.21 3.24 -15.45
CA VAL A 86 2.26 2.69 -14.10
C VAL A 86 0.96 2.95 -13.37
N ARG A 87 0.48 1.94 -12.68
CA ARG A 87 -0.56 2.04 -11.64
C ARG A 87 -0.04 1.40 -10.37
N ALA A 88 -0.29 2.06 -9.25
CA ALA A 88 0.17 1.56 -7.95
C ALA A 88 -0.83 1.84 -6.84
N ILE A 89 -0.76 1.02 -5.82
CA ILE A 89 -1.38 1.24 -4.51
C ILE A 89 -0.37 0.94 -3.42
N ALA A 90 -0.41 1.72 -2.34
CA ALA A 90 0.38 1.47 -1.14
C ALA A 90 -0.37 2.01 0.09
N GLY A 91 -0.30 1.29 1.20
CA GLY A 91 -0.95 1.70 2.44
C GLY A 91 -1.28 0.55 3.37
N PHE A 92 -2.36 0.68 4.10
CA PHE A 92 -2.83 -0.32 5.06
C PHE A 92 -4.23 -0.80 4.69
N SER A 93 -4.46 -2.09 4.80
CA SER A 93 -5.74 -2.72 4.52
C SER A 93 -6.09 -3.72 5.60
N ARG A 94 -7.34 -3.75 6.04
CA ARG A 94 -7.83 -4.77 6.97
C ARG A 94 -8.42 -5.96 6.21
N ASP A 95 -8.24 -7.14 6.75
CA ASP A 95 -8.94 -8.32 6.29
C ASP A 95 -10.26 -8.54 7.06
N SER A 96 -11.05 -9.52 6.62
CA SER A 96 -12.33 -9.86 7.25
C SER A 96 -12.21 -10.39 8.69
N ASN A 97 -11.01 -10.73 9.12
CA ASN A 97 -10.70 -11.17 10.48
C ASN A 97 -10.20 -10.04 11.38
N GLY A 98 -10.10 -8.82 10.83
CA GLY A 98 -9.65 -7.63 11.56
C GLY A 98 -8.13 -7.42 11.61
N HIS A 99 -7.33 -8.25 10.93
CA HIS A 99 -5.89 -8.02 10.85
C HIS A 99 -5.57 -6.88 9.90
N THR A 100 -4.58 -6.08 10.25
CA THR A 100 -4.09 -5.00 9.39
C THR A 100 -2.83 -5.43 8.64
N TRP A 101 -2.85 -5.22 7.33
CA TRP A 101 -1.78 -5.56 6.40
C TRP A 101 -1.13 -4.31 5.82
N ALA A 102 0.18 -4.28 5.73
CA ALA A 102 0.90 -3.32 4.90
C ALA A 102 0.86 -3.83 3.45
N VAL A 103 0.27 -3.05 2.57
CA VAL A 103 0.06 -3.42 1.16
C VAL A 103 0.85 -2.52 0.25
N ALA A 104 1.55 -3.11 -0.71
CA ALA A 104 2.18 -2.40 -1.82
C ALA A 104 2.06 -3.23 -3.09
N ALA A 105 1.43 -2.67 -4.12
CA ALA A 105 1.31 -3.29 -5.43
C ALA A 105 1.59 -2.27 -6.52
N ILE A 106 2.41 -2.66 -7.51
CA ILE A 106 2.82 -1.82 -8.63
C ILE A 106 2.62 -2.63 -9.91
N LEU A 107 1.92 -2.06 -10.86
CA LEU A 107 1.73 -2.62 -12.19
C LEU A 107 2.39 -1.68 -13.20
N ASN A 108 3.38 -2.19 -13.92
CA ASN A 108 4.05 -1.52 -15.01
C ASN A 108 3.56 -2.14 -16.33
N ASP A 109 2.87 -1.35 -17.14
CA ASP A 109 2.30 -1.80 -18.41
C ASP A 109 2.26 -0.62 -19.40
N PRO A 110 2.69 -0.78 -20.65
CA PRO A 110 2.57 0.25 -21.69
C PRO A 110 1.12 0.68 -21.95
N LYS A 111 0.15 -0.20 -21.66
CA LYS A 111 -1.29 0.04 -21.84
C LYS A 111 -2.06 -0.35 -20.57
N PRO A 112 -2.00 0.44 -19.49
CA PRO A 112 -2.54 0.04 -18.19
C PRO A 112 -4.07 0.12 -18.12
N TRP A 113 -4.76 -0.28 -19.19
CA TRP A 113 -6.23 -0.39 -19.23
C TRP A 113 -6.68 -1.49 -18.26
N GLY A 114 -7.63 -1.17 -17.40
CA GLY A 114 -8.10 -2.14 -16.40
C GLY A 114 -7.16 -2.34 -15.20
N ALA A 115 -5.97 -1.76 -15.19
CA ALA A 115 -5.00 -1.94 -14.12
C ALA A 115 -5.52 -1.50 -12.72
N SER A 116 -6.37 -0.49 -12.69
CA SER A 116 -7.01 -0.08 -11.42
C SER A 116 -7.93 -1.16 -10.87
N GLN A 117 -8.65 -1.87 -11.74
CA GLN A 117 -9.52 -2.99 -11.36
C GLN A 117 -8.70 -4.18 -10.85
N VAL A 118 -7.54 -4.46 -11.47
CA VAL A 118 -6.61 -5.50 -10.99
C VAL A 118 -6.11 -5.16 -9.58
N LEU A 119 -5.72 -3.92 -9.33
CA LEU A 119 -5.29 -3.48 -8.00
C LEU A 119 -6.44 -3.49 -6.98
N ASP A 120 -7.66 -3.17 -7.41
CA ASP A 120 -8.85 -3.30 -6.56
C ASP A 120 -9.12 -4.77 -6.22
N GLN A 121 -8.91 -5.69 -7.16
CA GLN A 121 -9.06 -7.12 -6.91
C GLN A 121 -8.04 -7.63 -5.89
N VAL A 122 -6.80 -7.13 -5.92
CA VAL A 122 -5.78 -7.47 -4.89
C VAL A 122 -6.29 -7.12 -3.49
N LEU A 123 -6.92 -5.94 -3.31
CA LEU A 123 -7.49 -5.55 -2.01
C LEU A 123 -8.68 -6.42 -1.60
N LEU A 124 -9.56 -6.77 -2.56
CA LEU A 124 -10.70 -7.65 -2.30
C LEU A 124 -10.25 -9.06 -1.91
N ASP A 125 -9.24 -9.59 -2.59
CA ASP A 125 -8.71 -10.93 -2.31
C ASP A 125 -8.00 -10.96 -0.96
N LEU A 126 -7.26 -9.90 -0.62
CA LEU A 126 -6.68 -9.74 0.70
C LEU A 126 -7.75 -9.70 1.79
N TYR A 127 -8.85 -8.97 1.58
CA TYR A 127 -9.95 -8.89 2.53
C TYR A 127 -10.60 -10.26 2.78
N ARG A 128 -10.73 -11.06 1.72
CA ARG A 128 -11.39 -12.39 1.76
C ARG A 128 -10.48 -13.51 2.23
N GLN A 129 -9.20 -13.26 2.47
CA GLN A 129 -8.30 -14.36 2.87
C GLN A 129 -8.83 -15.05 4.13
N PRO A 130 -9.02 -16.38 4.08
CA PRO A 130 -9.27 -17.13 5.29
C PRO A 130 -8.08 -16.95 6.22
N SER A 131 -8.32 -16.90 7.54
CA SER A 131 -7.28 -16.78 8.54
C SER A 131 -6.13 -17.75 8.24
N ALA A 132 -5.08 -17.26 7.62
CA ALA A 132 -3.87 -18.05 7.47
C ALA A 132 -3.27 -18.20 8.88
N ASN A 133 -3.53 -19.38 9.47
CA ASN A 133 -2.85 -19.92 10.64
C ASN A 133 -3.22 -19.36 12.02
N ALA A 134 -4.30 -19.88 12.53
CA ALA A 134 -4.32 -20.34 13.93
C ALA A 134 -3.43 -21.61 14.12
N GLY A 135 -2.40 -21.82 13.30
CA GLY A 135 -1.71 -23.11 13.16
C GLY A 135 -0.20 -23.12 13.31
N THR A 136 0.46 -22.07 13.85
CA THR A 136 1.90 -22.18 14.20
C THR A 136 2.29 -21.26 15.37
N ALA A 137 1.53 -21.33 16.44
CA ALA A 137 1.96 -20.84 17.73
C ALA A 137 1.87 -22.01 18.72
N ALA A 138 2.69 -23.03 18.51
CA ALA A 138 2.96 -24.08 19.52
C ALA A 138 4.27 -24.77 19.15
N LYS A 139 5.35 -24.29 19.72
CA LYS A 139 6.40 -25.01 20.48
C LYS A 139 7.62 -24.12 20.63
#